data_e3f6216a4cd3a1666def53f1ef69222b
#
_entry.id   e3f6216a4cd3a1666def53f1ef69222b
#
_cell.length_a   1.000
_cell.length_b   1.000
_cell.length_c   1.000
_cell.angle_alpha   90.00
_cell.angle_beta   90.00
_cell.angle_gamma   90.00
#
_symmetry.space_group_name_H-M   'P 1'
#
loop_
_entity.id
_entity.type
_entity.pdbx_description
1 polymer ?
#
loop_
_entity_poly.entity_id
_entity_poly.type
_entity_poly.pdbx_seq_one_letter_code
_entity_poly.pdbx_strand_id
1 'polypeptide(L)'
;MRVWIDTEFNGFEGDLISLALVDEVGRSFYRYMPCPMPISWVAQNVLPVLGMYRPEPVGAQPALMHPSNFWSLRRIQLALQQWLEAYDCVHIVADWPEDIAQFCRVLITGPGLRIETPPLTMEVRRDLDAESLVPHNALEDARAMRAVHLAYEKAGCL
;
A
#
# COMPACT_ATOMS: atom_id res chain seq x y z
N MET A 1 9.35 5.28 12.83
CA MET A 1 7.92 5.06 12.49
C MET A 1 7.77 3.78 11.72
N ARG A 2 6.93 2.86 12.18
CA ARG A 2 6.58 1.65 11.44
C ARG A 2 5.42 1.95 10.48
N VAL A 3 5.48 1.36 9.29
CA VAL A 3 4.53 1.57 8.21
C VAL A 3 4.22 0.24 7.54
N TRP A 4 2.95 -0.12 7.50
CA TRP A 4 2.47 -1.31 6.78
C TRP A 4 2.17 -0.93 5.34
N ILE A 5 2.61 -1.78 4.42
CA ILE A 5 2.47 -1.56 2.99
C ILE A 5 1.74 -2.73 2.35
N ASP A 6 0.89 -2.42 1.40
CA ASP A 6 0.32 -3.37 0.46
C ASP A 6 0.26 -2.76 -0.94
N THR A 7 0.36 -3.60 -1.97
CA THR A 7 0.34 -3.18 -3.37
C THR A 7 -0.51 -4.12 -4.21
N GLU A 8 -1.25 -3.54 -5.17
CA GLU A 8 -1.86 -4.32 -6.24
C GLU A 8 -1.10 -4.11 -7.54
N PHE A 9 -0.88 -5.19 -8.27
CA PHE A 9 -0.14 -5.19 -9.53
C PHE A 9 -0.74 -6.15 -10.55
N ASN A 10 -0.41 -5.98 -11.82
CA ASN A 10 -1.02 -6.72 -12.93
C ASN A 10 -0.41 -8.13 -13.11
N GLY A 11 -0.52 -8.97 -12.05
CA GLY A 11 0.12 -10.28 -11.98
C GLY A 11 1.61 -10.17 -11.63
N PHE A 12 2.25 -11.32 -11.38
CA PHE A 12 3.67 -11.38 -11.04
C PHE A 12 4.52 -10.69 -12.12
N GLU A 13 5.48 -9.87 -11.69
CA GLU A 13 6.30 -9.02 -12.54
C GLU A 13 5.54 -7.93 -13.33
N GLY A 14 4.21 -7.85 -13.16
CA GLY A 14 3.37 -6.85 -13.81
C GLY A 14 3.51 -5.44 -13.22
N ASP A 15 2.92 -4.49 -13.95
CA ASP A 15 2.92 -3.08 -13.56
C ASP A 15 2.10 -2.87 -12.27
N LEU A 16 2.57 -1.94 -11.45
CA LEU A 16 1.86 -1.48 -10.26
C LEU A 16 0.50 -0.88 -10.65
N ILE A 17 -0.54 -1.25 -9.90
CA ILE A 17 -1.90 -0.71 -10.02
C ILE A 17 -2.20 0.23 -8.86
N SER A 18 -1.93 -0.20 -7.63
CA SER A 18 -2.10 0.64 -6.45
C SER A 18 -1.04 0.39 -5.40
N LEU A 19 -0.80 1.42 -4.59
CA LEU A 19 0.13 1.43 -3.48
C LEU A 19 -0.55 2.07 -2.28
N ALA A 20 -0.56 1.37 -1.16
CA ALA A 20 -1.00 1.90 0.12
C ALA A 20 0.07 1.74 1.19
N LEU A 21 0.18 2.75 2.06
CA LEU A 21 0.98 2.74 3.26
C LEU A 21 0.11 3.23 4.42
N VAL A 22 0.21 2.58 5.58
CA VAL A 22 -0.50 2.99 6.80
C VAL A 22 0.48 3.01 7.96
N ASP A 23 0.61 4.13 8.66
CA ASP A 23 1.52 4.27 9.80
C ASP A 23 0.91 3.76 11.12
N GLU A 24 1.70 3.78 12.20
CA GLU A 24 1.29 3.33 13.53
C GLU A 24 0.09 4.07 14.10
N VAL A 25 -0.11 5.32 13.72
CA VAL A 25 -1.25 6.12 14.19
C VAL A 25 -2.45 6.07 13.25
N GLY A 26 -2.34 5.35 12.13
CA GLY A 26 -3.42 5.18 11.15
C GLY A 26 -3.44 6.21 10.03
N ARG A 27 -2.44 7.12 9.96
CA ARG A 27 -2.29 8.00 8.81
C ARG A 27 -1.97 7.17 7.58
N SER A 28 -2.69 7.38 6.49
CA SER A 28 -2.56 6.57 5.29
C SER A 28 -2.12 7.37 4.06
N PHE A 29 -1.41 6.67 3.18
CA PHE A 29 -1.14 7.06 1.81
C PHE A 29 -1.77 6.00 0.91
N TYR A 30 -2.65 6.37 -0.03
CA TYR A 30 -3.22 5.45 -0.99
C TYR A 30 -3.31 6.12 -2.36
N ARG A 31 -2.67 5.52 -3.36
CA ARG A 31 -2.66 6.02 -4.73
C ARG A 31 -2.74 4.87 -5.71
N TYR A 32 -3.39 5.11 -6.86
CA TYR A 32 -3.55 4.10 -7.89
C TYR A 32 -3.39 4.69 -9.29
N MET A 33 -3.05 3.82 -10.23
CA MET A 33 -2.75 4.09 -11.62
C MET A 33 -3.73 3.37 -12.55
N PRO A 34 -3.92 3.86 -13.79
CA PRO A 34 -4.67 3.11 -14.79
C PRO A 34 -4.00 1.77 -15.09
N CYS A 35 -4.80 0.72 -15.25
CA CYS A 35 -4.36 -0.58 -15.74
C CYS A 35 -5.13 -0.89 -17.04
N PRO A 36 -4.62 -0.45 -18.22
CA PRO A 36 -5.38 -0.52 -19.47
C PRO A 36 -5.51 -1.94 -20.04
N MET A 37 -4.61 -2.85 -19.66
CA MET A 37 -4.61 -4.26 -20.11
C MET A 37 -4.47 -5.20 -18.91
N PRO A 38 -5.51 -5.30 -18.05
CA PRO A 38 -5.44 -6.17 -16.90
C PRO A 38 -5.51 -7.64 -17.33
N ILE A 39 -4.77 -8.51 -16.64
CA ILE A 39 -5.03 -9.95 -16.74
C ILE A 39 -6.43 -10.27 -16.18
N SER A 40 -7.02 -11.38 -16.61
CA SER A 40 -8.43 -11.71 -16.27
C SER A 40 -8.70 -11.71 -14.77
N TRP A 41 -7.78 -12.22 -13.96
CA TRP A 41 -7.93 -12.26 -12.51
C TRP A 41 -7.96 -10.84 -11.91
N VAL A 42 -7.05 -9.97 -12.33
CA VAL A 42 -6.98 -8.56 -11.88
C VAL A 42 -8.24 -7.80 -12.28
N ALA A 43 -8.74 -8.01 -13.50
CA ALA A 43 -9.96 -7.37 -13.98
C ALA A 43 -11.20 -7.76 -13.13
N GLN A 44 -11.20 -8.97 -12.58
CA GLN A 44 -12.34 -9.51 -11.81
C GLN A 44 -12.23 -9.22 -10.30
N ASN A 45 -11.02 -9.16 -9.74
CA ASN A 45 -10.81 -9.11 -8.29
C ASN A 45 -10.24 -7.78 -7.79
N VAL A 46 -9.37 -7.12 -8.54
CA VAL A 46 -8.69 -5.88 -8.13
C VAL A 46 -9.43 -4.64 -8.63
N LEU A 47 -9.69 -4.56 -9.95
CA LEU A 47 -10.27 -3.34 -10.53
C LEU A 47 -11.65 -2.96 -9.96
N PRO A 48 -12.56 -3.90 -9.64
CA PRO A 48 -13.86 -3.54 -9.06
C PRO A 48 -13.79 -2.87 -7.68
N VAL A 49 -12.71 -3.13 -6.93
CA VAL A 49 -12.51 -2.57 -5.58
C VAL A 49 -11.48 -1.44 -5.56
N LEU A 50 -10.85 -1.16 -6.71
CA LEU A 50 -9.84 -0.12 -6.84
C LEU A 50 -10.43 1.25 -6.49
N GLY A 51 -9.76 1.96 -5.58
CA GLY A 51 -10.23 3.27 -5.12
C GLY A 51 -11.40 3.22 -4.15
N MET A 52 -11.87 2.05 -3.73
CA MET A 52 -12.75 1.93 -2.58
C MET A 52 -11.97 2.27 -1.31
N TYR A 53 -12.62 2.94 -0.38
CA TYR A 53 -12.08 3.15 0.96
C TYR A 53 -13.22 3.22 1.97
N ARG A 54 -12.93 2.85 3.20
CA ARG A 54 -13.85 3.06 4.31
C ARG A 54 -13.51 4.38 4.99
N PRO A 55 -14.45 5.35 4.99
CA PRO A 55 -14.27 6.53 5.84
C PRO A 55 -14.30 6.12 7.31
N GLU A 56 -13.48 6.71 8.12
CA GLU A 56 -13.62 6.65 9.58
C GLU A 56 -14.89 7.44 10.01
N PRO A 57 -15.69 6.96 10.98
CA PRO A 57 -15.46 5.82 11.86
C PRO A 57 -15.81 4.45 11.26
N VAL A 58 -15.29 3.39 11.89
CA VAL A 58 -15.55 1.99 11.54
C VAL A 58 -17.06 1.70 11.42
N GLY A 59 -17.46 1.07 10.33
CA GLY A 59 -18.88 0.74 10.04
C GLY A 59 -19.52 1.60 8.96
N ALA A 60 -18.86 2.66 8.49
CA ALA A 60 -19.33 3.42 7.34
C ALA A 60 -19.30 2.59 6.04
N GLN A 61 -20.22 2.88 5.12
CA GLN A 61 -20.22 2.24 3.80
C GLN A 61 -18.94 2.61 3.03
N PRO A 62 -18.35 1.66 2.27
CA PRO A 62 -17.25 1.98 1.39
C PRO A 62 -17.65 3.08 0.40
N ALA A 63 -16.76 4.03 0.20
CA ALA A 63 -16.90 5.06 -0.80
C ALA A 63 -15.99 4.74 -2.00
N LEU A 64 -16.49 4.98 -3.22
CA LEU A 64 -15.69 4.88 -4.44
C LEU A 64 -14.98 6.21 -4.70
N MET A 65 -13.70 6.15 -4.96
CA MET A 65 -12.97 7.32 -5.44
C MET A 65 -13.31 7.57 -6.92
N HIS A 66 -13.46 8.84 -7.27
CA HIS A 66 -13.81 9.22 -8.64
C HIS A 66 -12.69 8.81 -9.64
N PRO A 67 -13.01 8.37 -10.88
CA PRO A 67 -12.02 7.98 -11.91
C PRO A 67 -10.97 9.05 -12.23
N SER A 68 -11.25 10.33 -11.98
CA SER A 68 -10.27 11.42 -12.12
C SER A 68 -9.10 11.36 -11.13
N ASN A 69 -9.13 10.43 -10.19
CA ASN A 69 -8.10 10.24 -9.17
C ASN A 69 -6.99 9.25 -9.58
N PHE A 70 -6.98 8.77 -10.83
CA PHE A 70 -5.84 8.04 -11.36
C PHE A 70 -4.61 8.95 -11.47
N TRP A 71 -3.48 8.44 -10.97
CA TRP A 71 -2.25 9.19 -10.90
C TRP A 71 -1.19 8.61 -11.86
N SER A 72 -0.32 9.46 -12.39
CA SER A 72 0.89 8.98 -13.05
C SER A 72 1.91 8.52 -12.00
N LEU A 73 2.80 7.61 -12.35
CA LEU A 73 3.88 7.15 -11.48
C LEU A 73 4.69 8.35 -10.91
N ARG A 74 5.02 9.33 -11.75
CA ARG A 74 5.76 10.51 -11.31
C ARG A 74 5.04 11.31 -10.23
N ARG A 75 3.73 11.45 -10.35
CA ARG A 75 2.91 12.13 -9.35
C ARG A 75 2.85 11.34 -8.03
N ILE A 76 2.76 10.01 -8.13
CA ILE A 76 2.82 9.12 -6.96
C ILE A 76 4.17 9.25 -6.25
N GLN A 77 5.28 9.23 -6.99
CA GLN A 77 6.64 9.39 -6.46
C GLN A 77 6.81 10.68 -5.66
N LEU A 78 6.37 11.81 -6.21
CA LEU A 78 6.45 13.12 -5.53
C LEU A 78 5.60 13.15 -4.24
N ALA A 79 4.37 12.62 -4.31
CA ALA A 79 3.50 12.58 -3.14
C ALA A 79 4.02 11.59 -2.07
N LEU A 80 4.62 10.47 -2.50
CA LEU A 80 5.23 9.49 -1.59
C LEU A 80 6.43 10.11 -0.87
N GLN A 81 7.29 10.82 -1.60
CA GLN A 81 8.40 11.57 -1.00
C GLN A 81 7.91 12.52 0.08
N GLN A 82 6.92 13.37 -0.23
CA GLN A 82 6.33 14.32 0.73
C GLN A 82 5.71 13.62 1.94
N TRP A 83 5.10 12.45 1.74
CA TRP A 83 4.51 11.68 2.83
C TRP A 83 5.57 11.09 3.75
N LEU A 84 6.67 10.59 3.19
CA LEU A 84 7.80 10.02 3.93
C LEU A 84 8.64 11.07 4.66
N GLU A 85 8.75 12.29 4.14
CA GLU A 85 9.47 13.42 4.76
C GLU A 85 8.94 13.79 6.16
N ALA A 86 7.74 13.33 6.53
CA ALA A 86 7.19 13.53 7.86
C ALA A 86 7.87 12.70 8.97
N TYR A 87 8.78 11.80 8.61
CA TYR A 87 9.39 10.83 9.54
C TYR A 87 10.91 10.91 9.53
N ASP A 88 11.55 10.80 10.70
CA ASP A 88 13.01 10.75 10.83
C ASP A 88 13.60 9.42 10.31
N CYS A 89 12.85 8.32 10.46
CA CYS A 89 13.17 7.00 9.93
C CYS A 89 11.89 6.20 9.74
N VAL A 90 11.89 5.25 8.80
CA VAL A 90 10.73 4.41 8.49
C VAL A 90 11.12 2.94 8.47
N HIS A 91 10.31 2.11 9.10
CA HIS A 91 10.37 0.66 9.04
C HIS A 91 9.15 0.15 8.27
N ILE A 92 9.37 -0.33 7.04
CA ILE A 92 8.32 -0.87 6.18
C ILE A 92 8.05 -2.32 6.55
N VAL A 93 6.78 -2.66 6.74
CA VAL A 93 6.31 -4.03 7.00
C VAL A 93 5.36 -4.44 5.89
N ALA A 94 5.64 -5.55 5.22
CA ALA A 94 4.78 -6.18 4.23
C ALA A 94 4.53 -7.65 4.61
N ASP A 95 3.46 -8.25 4.14
CA ASP A 95 3.23 -9.69 4.27
C ASP A 95 3.74 -10.46 3.04
N TRP A 96 3.89 -9.80 1.89
CA TRP A 96 4.49 -10.39 0.69
C TRP A 96 5.77 -9.66 0.24
N PRO A 97 6.78 -10.41 -0.25
CA PRO A 97 8.02 -9.81 -0.76
C PRO A 97 7.80 -8.97 -2.02
N GLU A 98 6.76 -9.27 -2.81
CA GLU A 98 6.38 -8.52 -4.00
C GLU A 98 6.00 -7.07 -3.68
N ASP A 99 5.38 -6.81 -2.53
CA ASP A 99 5.05 -5.44 -2.08
C ASP A 99 6.30 -4.61 -1.85
N ILE A 100 7.30 -5.21 -1.21
CA ILE A 100 8.62 -4.58 -1.07
C ILE A 100 9.26 -4.34 -2.43
N ALA A 101 9.17 -5.30 -3.36
CA ALA A 101 9.72 -5.13 -4.70
C ALA A 101 9.03 -4.00 -5.48
N GLN A 102 7.71 -3.92 -5.44
CA GLN A 102 6.94 -2.84 -6.06
C GLN A 102 7.25 -1.48 -5.40
N PHE A 103 7.33 -1.43 -4.08
CA PHE A 103 7.73 -0.22 -3.37
C PHE A 103 9.12 0.25 -3.82
N CYS A 104 10.11 -0.63 -3.87
CA CYS A 104 11.45 -0.30 -4.33
C CYS A 104 11.46 0.23 -5.78
N ARG A 105 10.63 -0.34 -6.66
CA ARG A 105 10.47 0.15 -8.04
C ARG A 105 9.89 1.57 -8.08
N VAL A 106 8.91 1.86 -7.22
CA VAL A 106 8.33 3.21 -7.11
C VAL A 106 9.35 4.26 -6.68
N LEU A 107 10.35 3.90 -5.87
CA LEU A 107 11.38 4.85 -5.46
C LEU A 107 12.30 5.29 -6.62
N ILE A 108 12.42 4.48 -7.69
CA ILE A 108 13.33 4.73 -8.82
C ILE A 108 12.68 5.71 -9.80
N THR A 109 13.35 6.82 -10.08
CA THR A 109 12.87 7.86 -11.02
C THR A 109 13.56 7.83 -12.38
N GLY A 110 14.64 7.05 -12.50
CA GLY A 110 15.42 6.88 -13.73
C GLY A 110 16.72 6.14 -13.45
N PRO A 111 17.55 5.90 -14.48
CA PRO A 111 18.84 5.24 -14.30
C PRO A 111 19.73 5.98 -13.28
N GLY A 112 20.05 5.31 -12.16
CA GLY A 112 20.83 5.88 -11.07
C GLY A 112 20.14 6.97 -10.25
N LEU A 113 18.83 7.20 -10.44
CA LEU A 113 18.08 8.25 -9.76
C LEU A 113 16.91 7.64 -8.97
N ARG A 114 16.63 8.22 -7.82
CA ARG A 114 15.47 7.87 -6.98
C ARG A 114 14.92 9.10 -6.27
N ILE A 115 13.72 8.99 -5.71
CA ILE A 115 13.21 10.01 -4.78
C ILE A 115 14.02 9.99 -3.48
N GLU A 116 14.06 11.13 -2.80
CA GLU A 116 14.62 11.22 -1.45
C GLU A 116 13.73 10.49 -0.45
N THR A 117 14.34 9.78 0.49
CA THR A 117 13.65 9.08 1.57
C THR A 117 14.42 9.24 2.89
N PRO A 118 13.74 9.20 4.03
CA PRO A 118 14.44 9.01 5.30
C PRO A 118 15.14 7.64 5.30
N PRO A 119 16.00 7.34 6.29
CA PRO A 119 16.52 5.99 6.49
C PRO A 119 15.39 4.96 6.51
N LEU A 120 15.51 3.91 5.67
CA LEU A 120 14.51 2.86 5.50
C LEU A 120 15.06 1.52 6.00
N THR A 121 14.24 0.79 6.74
CA THR A 121 14.38 -0.66 6.95
C THR A 121 13.13 -1.35 6.45
N MET A 122 13.24 -2.62 6.05
CA MET A 122 12.13 -3.38 5.46
C MET A 122 12.07 -4.78 6.05
N GLU A 123 10.85 -5.26 6.30
CA GLU A 123 10.58 -6.57 6.86
C GLU A 123 9.42 -7.23 6.11
N VAL A 124 9.53 -8.54 5.86
CA VAL A 124 8.43 -9.36 5.33
C VAL A 124 7.91 -10.26 6.45
N ARG A 125 6.65 -10.11 6.80
CA ARG A 125 5.95 -10.78 7.89
C ARG A 125 4.84 -11.69 7.37
N ARG A 126 5.22 -12.86 6.87
CA ARG A 126 4.28 -13.88 6.35
C ARG A 126 3.31 -14.46 7.39
N ASP A 127 3.55 -14.18 8.65
CA ASP A 127 2.72 -14.57 9.78
C ASP A 127 1.59 -13.58 10.10
N LEU A 128 1.55 -12.43 9.44
CA LEU A 128 0.47 -11.46 9.56
C LEU A 128 -0.68 -11.82 8.60
N ASP A 129 -1.33 -12.96 8.85
CA ASP A 129 -2.50 -13.40 8.08
C ASP A 129 -3.72 -12.57 8.51
N ALA A 130 -4.04 -11.55 7.73
CA ALA A 130 -5.05 -10.56 8.03
C ALA A 130 -6.19 -10.60 6.99
N GLU A 131 -7.39 -10.95 7.41
CA GLU A 131 -8.57 -10.82 6.57
C GLU A 131 -8.98 -9.34 6.46
N SER A 132 -8.91 -8.81 5.25
CA SER A 132 -9.33 -7.46 4.93
C SER A 132 -10.85 -7.37 4.75
N LEU A 133 -11.41 -6.21 5.09
CA LEU A 133 -12.84 -5.92 4.87
C LEU A 133 -13.20 -5.71 3.40
N VAL A 134 -12.23 -5.36 2.58
CA VAL A 134 -12.33 -5.25 1.12
C VAL A 134 -11.08 -5.91 0.53
N PRO A 135 -11.08 -7.23 0.38
CA PRO A 135 -9.93 -7.97 -0.17
C PRO A 135 -9.51 -7.42 -1.53
N HIS A 136 -8.21 -7.42 -1.79
CA HIS A 136 -7.61 -6.89 -3.02
C HIS A 136 -7.76 -5.36 -3.18
N ASN A 137 -7.88 -4.68 -2.05
CA ASN A 137 -7.77 -3.24 -1.97
C ASN A 137 -6.56 -2.89 -1.09
N ALA A 138 -5.48 -2.43 -1.67
CA ALA A 138 -4.22 -2.20 -0.97
C ALA A 138 -4.36 -1.38 0.33
N LEU A 139 -5.26 -0.40 0.39
CA LEU A 139 -5.46 0.39 1.60
C LEU A 139 -6.10 -0.44 2.72
N GLU A 140 -7.14 -1.21 2.42
CA GLU A 140 -7.83 -2.00 3.42
C GLU A 140 -6.97 -3.21 3.85
N ASP A 141 -6.18 -3.78 2.93
CA ASP A 141 -5.24 -4.86 3.23
C ASP A 141 -4.10 -4.37 4.14
N ALA A 142 -3.48 -3.22 3.85
CA ALA A 142 -2.49 -2.60 4.74
C ALA A 142 -3.06 -2.24 6.13
N ARG A 143 -4.33 -1.81 6.21
CA ARG A 143 -5.03 -1.53 7.49
C ARG A 143 -5.27 -2.80 8.30
N ALA A 144 -5.68 -3.88 7.64
CA ALA A 144 -5.90 -5.18 8.27
C ALA A 144 -4.59 -5.74 8.84
N MET A 145 -3.52 -5.73 8.04
CA MET A 145 -2.18 -6.14 8.47
C MET A 145 -1.69 -5.35 9.69
N ARG A 146 -1.85 -4.01 9.66
CA ARG A 146 -1.53 -3.16 10.81
C ARG A 146 -2.31 -3.58 12.06
N ALA A 147 -3.61 -3.80 11.94
CA ALA A 147 -4.46 -4.15 13.08
C ALA A 147 -4.05 -5.48 13.72
N VAL A 148 -3.76 -6.51 12.90
CA VAL A 148 -3.30 -7.82 13.36
C VAL A 148 -1.94 -7.70 14.02
N HIS A 149 -0.98 -7.00 13.42
CA HIS A 149 0.36 -6.82 13.98
C HIS A 149 0.32 -6.15 15.36
N LEU A 150 -0.42 -5.04 15.48
CA LEU A 150 -0.57 -4.35 16.77
C LEU A 150 -1.32 -5.19 17.81
N ALA A 151 -2.22 -6.08 17.41
CA ALA A 151 -2.89 -7.01 18.31
C ALA A 151 -1.91 -8.09 18.84
N TYR A 152 -1.04 -8.63 17.97
CA TYR A 152 -0.02 -9.60 18.37
C TYR A 152 0.98 -9.01 19.37
N GLU A 153 1.43 -7.78 19.17
CA GLU A 153 2.30 -7.09 20.13
C GLU A 153 1.64 -6.93 21.50
N LYS A 154 0.37 -6.50 21.53
CA LYS A 154 -0.39 -6.36 22.78
C LYS A 154 -0.57 -7.69 23.52
N ALA A 155 -0.67 -8.78 22.77
CA ALA A 155 -0.80 -10.12 23.31
C ALA A 155 0.55 -10.73 23.76
N GLY A 156 1.69 -10.07 23.49
CA GLY A 156 3.03 -10.60 23.79
C GLY A 156 3.42 -11.78 22.90
N CYS A 157 2.85 -11.85 21.68
CA CYS A 157 3.12 -12.91 20.70
C CYS A 157 4.27 -12.56 19.73
N LEU A 158 4.96 -11.44 19.94
CA LEU A 158 6.07 -10.95 19.11
C LEU A 158 7.28 -10.64 19.97
#